data_29da7252be3800a6537292a83becc6bb
#
_entry.id   29da7252be3800a6537292a83becc6bb
#
_cell.length_a   1.000
_cell.length_b   1.000
_cell.length_c   1.000
_cell.angle_alpha   90.00
_cell.angle_beta   90.00
_cell.angle_gamma   90.00
#
_symmetry.space_group_name_H-M   'P 1'
#
loop_
_entity.id
_entity.type
_entity.pdbx_description
1 polymer ?
#
loop_
_entity_poly.entity_id
_entity_poly.type
_entity_poly.pdbx_seq_one_letter_code
_entity_poly.pdbx_strand_id
1 'polypeptide(L)'
;MKLNFKTRIALNYFVATGVVVALVFAVVYISLKTTIYESLDSDLNYESEIHLEELNLTQMVFSNREEWEEREHEEVEVNPVFVQILNAKHEITDKSPNLNEDRLQFFSQQEDNIHFNTTLNNRLIRQVQKPVKIDGVLKGYIITAMSFEASQKIIDQLLLILLISYPTV
;
A
#
# COMPACT_ATOMS: atom_id res chain seq x y z
N MET A 1 39.53 17.27 30.07
CA MET A 1 39.77 15.96 30.73
C MET A 1 40.46 15.04 29.74
N LYS A 2 41.70 14.55 30.03
CA LYS A 2 42.37 13.57 29.15
C LYS A 2 41.88 12.18 29.54
N LEU A 3 41.10 11.55 28.67
CA LEU A 3 40.66 10.15 28.85
C LEU A 3 41.86 9.21 28.95
N ASN A 4 41.83 8.28 29.90
CA ASN A 4 42.84 7.25 30.05
C ASN A 4 42.87 6.36 28.79
N PHE A 5 44.04 5.83 28.42
CA PHE A 5 44.22 4.99 27.23
C PHE A 5 43.23 3.81 27.15
N LYS A 6 42.98 3.14 28.26
CA LYS A 6 42.00 2.05 28.35
C LYS A 6 40.56 2.52 28.02
N THR A 7 40.15 3.66 28.55
CA THR A 7 38.85 4.26 28.30
C THR A 7 38.65 4.67 26.84
N ARG A 8 39.72 5.16 26.21
CA ARG A 8 39.70 5.55 24.80
C ARG A 8 39.52 4.32 23.88
N ILE A 9 40.19 3.21 24.20
CA ILE A 9 40.03 1.94 23.45
C ILE A 9 38.60 1.43 23.64
N ALA A 10 38.10 1.34 24.88
CA ALA A 10 36.74 0.88 25.18
C ALA A 10 35.69 1.73 24.45
N LEU A 11 35.84 3.07 24.44
CA LEU A 11 34.94 3.96 23.73
C LEU A 11 34.95 3.73 22.20
N ASN A 12 36.12 3.49 21.62
CA ASN A 12 36.20 3.21 20.18
C ASN A 12 35.50 1.90 19.81
N TYR A 13 35.66 0.84 20.61
CA TYR A 13 34.96 -0.42 20.41
C TYR A 13 33.45 -0.26 20.59
N PHE A 14 33.01 0.46 21.63
CA PHE A 14 31.61 0.74 21.87
C PHE A 14 30.97 1.49 20.69
N VAL A 15 31.62 2.53 20.19
CA VAL A 15 31.14 3.30 19.02
C VAL A 15 31.11 2.41 17.78
N ALA A 16 32.18 1.64 17.53
CA ALA A 16 32.22 0.75 16.37
C ALA A 16 31.12 -0.30 16.40
N THR A 17 30.87 -0.94 17.55
CA THR A 17 29.78 -1.91 17.74
C THR A 17 28.41 -1.22 17.53
N GLY A 18 28.20 -0.04 18.11
CA GLY A 18 26.97 0.74 17.93
C GLY A 18 26.68 1.06 16.46
N VAL A 19 27.69 1.44 15.70
CA VAL A 19 27.54 1.70 14.26
C VAL A 19 27.15 0.44 13.50
N VAL A 20 27.79 -0.70 13.79
CA VAL A 20 27.46 -1.98 13.14
C VAL A 20 26.03 -2.39 13.45
N VAL A 21 25.59 -2.31 14.71
CA VAL A 21 24.20 -2.63 15.11
C VAL A 21 23.20 -1.71 14.42
N ALA A 22 23.48 -0.40 14.37
CA ALA A 22 22.62 0.55 13.68
C ALA A 22 22.45 0.23 12.18
N LEU A 23 23.54 -0.16 11.51
CA LEU A 23 23.50 -0.59 10.11
C LEU A 23 22.65 -1.85 9.91
N VAL A 24 22.82 -2.86 10.77
CA VAL A 24 22.00 -4.07 10.73
C VAL A 24 20.51 -3.73 10.91
N PHE A 25 20.19 -2.90 11.90
CA PHE A 25 18.80 -2.48 12.14
C PHE A 25 18.20 -1.69 10.97
N ALA A 26 18.99 -0.80 10.36
CA ALA A 26 18.57 -0.07 9.16
C ALA A 26 18.27 -1.03 7.99
N VAL A 27 19.11 -2.04 7.76
CA VAL A 27 18.89 -3.04 6.71
C VAL A 27 17.61 -3.84 6.98
N VAL A 28 17.41 -4.31 8.21
CA VAL A 28 16.20 -5.07 8.60
C VAL A 28 14.94 -4.22 8.40
N TYR A 29 14.95 -2.97 8.85
CA TYR A 29 13.81 -2.05 8.70
C TYR A 29 13.48 -1.78 7.23
N ILE A 30 14.49 -1.45 6.42
CA ILE A 30 14.30 -1.16 4.99
C ILE A 30 13.80 -2.40 4.26
N SER A 31 14.41 -3.58 4.51
CA SER A 31 14.01 -4.83 3.87
C SER A 31 12.56 -5.18 4.18
N LEU A 32 12.14 -5.15 5.45
CA LEU A 32 10.76 -5.46 5.81
C LEU A 32 9.78 -4.46 5.21
N LYS A 33 10.10 -3.17 5.31
CA LYS A 33 9.27 -2.12 4.71
C LYS A 33 9.07 -2.34 3.21
N THR A 34 10.15 -2.60 2.46
CA THR A 34 10.08 -2.87 1.03
C THR A 34 9.23 -4.11 0.73
N THR A 35 9.45 -5.21 1.45
CA THR A 35 8.67 -6.45 1.27
C THR A 35 7.17 -6.22 1.49
N ILE A 36 6.78 -5.45 2.53
CA ILE A 36 5.37 -5.13 2.80
C ILE A 36 4.76 -4.33 1.65
N TYR A 37 5.47 -3.31 1.15
CA TYR A 37 4.98 -2.50 0.03
C TYR A 37 4.87 -3.32 -1.26
N GLU A 38 5.86 -4.14 -1.57
CA GLU A 38 5.85 -5.02 -2.75
C GLU A 38 4.71 -6.03 -2.70
N SER A 39 4.42 -6.60 -1.52
CA SER A 39 3.27 -7.49 -1.33
C SER A 39 1.96 -6.78 -1.61
N LEU A 40 1.74 -5.61 -0.99
CA LEU A 40 0.52 -4.82 -1.22
C LEU A 40 0.35 -4.39 -2.68
N ASP A 41 1.44 -4.02 -3.34
CA ASP A 41 1.41 -3.62 -4.75
C ASP A 41 1.08 -4.80 -5.66
N SER A 42 1.60 -5.99 -5.33
CA SER A 42 1.28 -7.24 -6.03
C SER A 42 -0.19 -7.59 -5.86
N ASP A 43 -0.71 -7.51 -4.63
CA ASP A 43 -2.11 -7.81 -4.34
C ASP A 43 -3.05 -6.81 -5.05
N LEU A 44 -2.74 -5.51 -5.01
CA LEU A 44 -3.48 -4.48 -5.74
C LEU A 44 -3.48 -4.69 -7.27
N ASN A 45 -2.34 -5.11 -7.82
CA ASN A 45 -2.27 -5.42 -9.24
C ASN A 45 -3.12 -6.62 -9.60
N TYR A 46 -3.07 -7.68 -8.81
CA TYR A 46 -3.86 -8.89 -8.99
C TYR A 46 -5.36 -8.58 -8.94
N GLU A 47 -5.82 -7.88 -7.91
CA GLU A 47 -7.21 -7.45 -7.78
C GLU A 47 -7.66 -6.56 -8.94
N SER A 48 -6.81 -5.61 -9.34
CA SER A 48 -7.12 -4.76 -10.50
C SER A 48 -7.30 -5.56 -11.80
N GLU A 49 -6.52 -6.63 -12.00
CA GLU A 49 -6.60 -7.47 -13.19
C GLU A 49 -7.86 -8.32 -13.20
N ILE A 50 -8.21 -8.95 -12.06
CA ILE A 50 -9.47 -9.70 -11.92
C ILE A 50 -10.66 -8.80 -12.26
N HIS A 51 -10.74 -7.63 -11.64
CA HIS A 51 -11.87 -6.73 -11.86
C HIS A 51 -11.89 -6.13 -13.28
N LEU A 52 -10.74 -6.01 -13.95
CA LEU A 52 -10.70 -5.63 -15.37
C LEU A 52 -11.28 -6.70 -16.28
N GLU A 53 -11.06 -8.00 -15.98
CA GLU A 53 -11.64 -9.12 -16.73
C GLU A 53 -13.16 -9.21 -16.56
N GLU A 54 -13.66 -8.85 -15.40
CA GLU A 54 -15.10 -8.85 -15.07
C GLU A 54 -15.83 -7.60 -15.58
N LEU A 55 -15.10 -6.62 -16.10
CA LEU A 55 -15.66 -5.35 -16.53
C LEU A 55 -16.39 -5.47 -17.87
N ASN A 56 -17.64 -5.02 -17.93
CA ASN A 56 -18.30 -4.74 -19.20
C ASN A 56 -17.70 -3.47 -19.81
N LEU A 57 -16.76 -3.68 -20.72
CA LEU A 57 -15.96 -2.60 -21.34
C LEU A 57 -16.81 -1.61 -22.17
N THR A 58 -18.02 -2.02 -22.60
CA THR A 58 -18.88 -1.13 -23.40
C THR A 58 -19.62 -0.13 -22.50
N GLN A 59 -20.02 -0.55 -21.33
CA GLN A 59 -20.79 0.25 -20.38
C GLN A 59 -19.93 0.80 -19.23
N MET A 60 -18.71 0.29 -19.09
CA MET A 60 -17.80 0.62 -17.98
C MET A 60 -18.46 0.36 -16.61
N VAL A 61 -19.07 -0.82 -16.47
CA VAL A 61 -19.71 -1.31 -15.24
C VAL A 61 -19.35 -2.77 -15.01
N PHE A 62 -19.48 -3.25 -13.79
CA PHE A 62 -19.26 -4.67 -13.48
C PHE A 62 -20.31 -5.56 -14.14
N SER A 63 -19.85 -6.67 -14.74
CA SER A 63 -20.72 -7.61 -15.47
C SER A 63 -21.54 -8.48 -14.55
N ASN A 64 -21.02 -8.82 -13.37
CA ASN A 64 -21.64 -9.76 -12.41
C ASN A 64 -21.57 -9.22 -10.98
N ARG A 65 -22.52 -8.36 -10.64
CA ARG A 65 -22.57 -7.66 -9.35
C ARG A 65 -22.86 -8.59 -8.16
N GLU A 66 -23.63 -9.67 -8.39
CA GLU A 66 -24.03 -10.60 -7.33
C GLU A 66 -22.83 -11.42 -6.81
N GLU A 67 -21.98 -11.96 -7.70
CA GLU A 67 -20.77 -12.69 -7.30
C GLU A 67 -19.76 -11.80 -6.58
N TRP A 68 -19.78 -10.52 -6.88
CA TRP A 68 -18.90 -9.54 -6.28
C TRP A 68 -19.33 -9.20 -4.85
N GLU A 69 -20.63 -9.04 -4.62
CA GLU A 69 -21.21 -8.84 -3.28
C GLU A 69 -20.95 -10.04 -2.36
N GLU A 70 -20.99 -11.27 -2.88
CA GLU A 70 -20.70 -12.48 -2.11
C GLU A 70 -19.22 -12.57 -1.69
N ARG A 71 -18.30 -12.28 -2.59
CA ARG A 71 -16.84 -12.27 -2.28
C ARG A 71 -16.47 -11.21 -1.25
N GLU A 72 -17.00 -10.00 -1.39
CA GLU A 72 -16.72 -8.92 -0.42
C GLU A 72 -17.28 -9.20 0.98
N HIS A 73 -18.39 -9.94 1.09
CA HIS A 73 -18.95 -10.32 2.39
C HIS A 73 -18.05 -11.31 3.14
N GLU A 74 -17.30 -12.15 2.44
CA GLU A 74 -16.37 -13.09 3.04
C GLU A 74 -15.02 -12.45 3.41
N GLU A 75 -14.60 -11.39 2.71
CA GLU A 75 -13.28 -10.75 2.87
C GLU A 75 -13.28 -9.51 3.78
N VAL A 76 -14.42 -9.00 4.18
CA VAL A 76 -14.58 -7.74 4.96
C VAL A 76 -13.77 -7.69 6.27
N GLU A 77 -13.37 -8.84 6.82
CA GLU A 77 -12.69 -8.86 8.13
C GLU A 77 -11.15 -8.72 8.07
N VAL A 78 -10.48 -8.96 6.93
CA VAL A 78 -9.01 -9.02 6.93
C VAL A 78 -8.35 -7.87 6.18
N ASN A 79 -8.71 -7.60 4.92
CA ASN A 79 -8.18 -6.47 4.13
C ASN A 79 -9.20 -6.09 3.04
N PRO A 80 -10.15 -5.20 3.30
CA PRO A 80 -11.15 -4.84 2.31
C PRO A 80 -10.50 -4.21 1.08
N VAL A 81 -10.85 -4.74 -0.09
CA VAL A 81 -10.49 -4.18 -1.39
C VAL A 81 -11.59 -3.23 -1.82
N PHE A 82 -11.25 -2.03 -2.20
CA PHE A 82 -12.15 -1.01 -2.73
C PHE A 82 -11.88 -0.84 -4.21
N VAL A 83 -12.93 -0.86 -5.01
CA VAL A 83 -12.82 -0.67 -6.46
C VAL A 83 -13.78 0.41 -6.94
N GLN A 84 -13.33 1.23 -7.86
CA GLN A 84 -14.14 2.29 -8.47
C GLN A 84 -13.80 2.41 -9.95
N ILE A 85 -14.83 2.51 -10.78
CA ILE A 85 -14.70 2.65 -12.22
C ILE A 85 -15.08 4.05 -12.64
N LEU A 86 -14.27 4.62 -13.49
CA LEU A 86 -14.48 5.93 -14.09
C LEU A 86 -14.56 5.82 -15.61
N ASN A 87 -15.42 6.62 -16.22
CA ASN A 87 -15.39 6.83 -17.66
C ASN A 87 -14.24 7.75 -18.09
N ALA A 88 -14.08 7.96 -19.40
CA ALA A 88 -13.03 8.84 -19.95
C ALA A 88 -13.14 10.32 -19.53
N LYS A 89 -14.29 10.74 -18.95
CA LYS A 89 -14.49 12.07 -18.37
C LYS A 89 -14.21 12.12 -16.88
N HIS A 90 -13.72 11.03 -16.30
CA HIS A 90 -13.48 10.85 -14.86
C HIS A 90 -14.76 10.87 -14.01
N GLU A 91 -15.92 10.57 -14.61
CA GLU A 91 -17.17 10.40 -13.89
C GLU A 91 -17.28 8.96 -13.41
N ILE A 92 -17.74 8.74 -12.18
CA ILE A 92 -17.92 7.41 -11.60
C ILE A 92 -19.07 6.71 -12.34
N THR A 93 -18.80 5.55 -12.92
CA THR A 93 -19.80 4.73 -13.59
C THR A 93 -20.23 3.56 -12.71
N ASP A 94 -19.31 3.03 -11.91
CA ASP A 94 -19.61 1.97 -10.94
C ASP A 94 -18.61 1.98 -9.79
N LYS A 95 -18.94 1.35 -8.68
CA LYS A 95 -18.05 1.20 -7.53
C LYS A 95 -18.45 0.03 -6.64
N SER A 96 -17.47 -0.43 -5.84
CA SER A 96 -17.67 -1.52 -4.91
C SER A 96 -18.70 -1.18 -3.82
N PRO A 97 -19.57 -2.14 -3.43
CA PRO A 97 -20.58 -1.95 -2.40
C PRO A 97 -20.01 -1.45 -1.07
N ASN A 98 -18.81 -1.92 -0.69
CA ASN A 98 -18.13 -1.54 0.55
C ASN A 98 -17.65 -0.07 0.58
N LEU A 99 -17.64 0.62 -0.55
CA LEU A 99 -17.45 2.08 -0.60
C LEU A 99 -18.69 2.85 -0.10
N ASN A 100 -19.89 2.25 -0.08
CA ASN A 100 -21.12 2.93 0.33
C ASN A 100 -21.27 4.31 -0.31
N GLU A 101 -21.32 5.38 0.50
CA GLU A 101 -21.38 6.78 0.05
C GLU A 101 -20.00 7.35 -0.33
N ASP A 102 -18.91 6.63 0.02
CA ASP A 102 -17.55 7.07 -0.21
C ASP A 102 -17.12 6.91 -1.66
N ARG A 103 -16.00 7.53 -1.99
CA ARG A 103 -15.39 7.43 -3.31
C ARG A 103 -13.87 7.49 -3.21
N LEU A 104 -13.21 6.72 -4.09
CA LEU A 104 -11.77 6.82 -4.27
C LEU A 104 -11.43 8.08 -5.06
N GLN A 105 -10.36 8.74 -4.68
CA GLN A 105 -9.94 9.97 -5.34
C GLN A 105 -9.12 9.63 -6.59
N PHE A 106 -9.50 10.21 -7.73
CA PHE A 106 -8.69 10.15 -8.95
C PHE A 106 -7.66 11.27 -8.95
N PHE A 107 -6.42 10.92 -9.22
CA PHE A 107 -5.29 11.85 -9.27
C PHE A 107 -4.79 12.00 -10.71
N SER A 108 -5.24 13.02 -11.41
CA SER A 108 -4.88 13.27 -12.81
C SER A 108 -3.40 13.60 -13.05
N GLN A 109 -2.69 13.99 -12.00
CA GLN A 109 -1.25 14.28 -12.05
C GLN A 109 -0.38 13.06 -11.76
N GLN A 110 -0.99 11.97 -11.27
CA GLN A 110 -0.29 10.73 -11.00
C GLN A 110 -0.12 9.95 -12.30
N GLU A 111 1.06 9.35 -12.48
CA GLU A 111 1.28 8.44 -13.60
C GLU A 111 0.40 7.19 -13.49
N ASP A 112 -0.03 6.68 -14.64
CA ASP A 112 -0.82 5.44 -14.69
C ASP A 112 -0.01 4.24 -14.15
N ASN A 113 -0.68 3.31 -13.48
CA ASN A 113 -0.11 2.10 -12.88
C ASN A 113 0.90 2.33 -11.74
N ILE A 114 1.01 3.54 -11.20
CA ILE A 114 1.82 3.79 -10.01
C ILE A 114 0.99 3.61 -8.74
N HIS A 115 1.58 2.89 -7.78
CA HIS A 115 1.00 2.67 -6.46
C HIS A 115 1.37 3.83 -5.53
N PHE A 116 0.40 4.35 -4.81
CA PHE A 116 0.62 5.44 -3.87
C PHE A 116 -0.29 5.34 -2.65
N ASN A 117 0.15 5.94 -1.55
CA ASN A 117 -0.63 5.99 -0.32
C ASN A 117 -1.51 7.23 -0.32
N THR A 118 -2.76 7.06 0.10
CA THR A 118 -3.74 8.13 0.29
C THR A 118 -4.64 7.81 1.49
N THR A 119 -5.73 8.51 1.64
CA THR A 119 -6.70 8.28 2.71
C THR A 119 -8.11 8.15 2.17
N LEU A 120 -8.88 7.25 2.77
CA LEU A 120 -10.32 7.11 2.60
C LEU A 120 -10.95 7.25 3.99
N ASN A 121 -11.75 8.30 4.23
CA ASN A 121 -12.36 8.58 5.54
C ASN A 121 -11.37 8.57 6.71
N ASN A 122 -10.23 9.23 6.56
CA ASN A 122 -9.11 9.25 7.52
C ASN A 122 -8.43 7.88 7.76
N ARG A 123 -8.78 6.84 7.01
CA ARG A 123 -8.07 5.56 7.02
C ARG A 123 -6.98 5.57 5.97
N LEU A 124 -5.83 5.04 6.31
CA LEU A 124 -4.73 4.90 5.36
C LEU A 124 -5.05 3.78 4.36
N ILE A 125 -5.01 4.11 3.09
CA ILE A 125 -5.16 3.18 1.98
C ILE A 125 -3.98 3.29 1.03
N ARG A 126 -3.66 2.18 0.38
CA ARG A 126 -2.76 2.14 -0.77
C ARG A 126 -3.60 1.94 -2.01
N GLN A 127 -3.34 2.73 -3.05
CA GLN A 127 -4.18 2.83 -4.23
C GLN A 127 -3.34 2.72 -5.50
N VAL A 128 -3.92 2.11 -6.53
CA VAL A 128 -3.44 2.14 -7.92
C VAL A 128 -4.57 2.60 -8.83
N GLN A 129 -4.25 3.33 -9.88
CA GLN A 129 -5.20 3.69 -10.94
C GLN A 129 -4.66 3.20 -12.28
N LYS A 130 -5.46 2.40 -12.98
CA LYS A 130 -5.10 1.81 -14.27
C LYS A 130 -6.02 2.33 -15.38
N PRO A 131 -5.47 2.75 -16.53
CA PRO A 131 -6.28 3.16 -17.66
C PRO A 131 -6.88 1.93 -18.35
N VAL A 132 -8.16 2.00 -18.68
CA VAL A 132 -8.87 1.00 -19.47
C VAL A 132 -8.90 1.44 -20.93
N LYS A 133 -8.20 0.70 -21.78
CA LYS A 133 -8.09 1.01 -23.23
C LYS A 133 -8.66 -0.13 -24.06
N ILE A 134 -9.43 0.21 -25.08
CA ILE A 134 -9.94 -0.73 -26.10
C ILE A 134 -9.42 -0.24 -27.46
N ASP A 135 -8.75 -1.10 -28.18
CA ASP A 135 -8.13 -0.77 -29.49
C ASP A 135 -7.28 0.52 -29.43
N GLY A 136 -6.57 0.71 -28.31
CA GLY A 136 -5.74 1.89 -28.06
C GLY A 136 -6.49 3.16 -27.65
N VAL A 137 -7.82 3.13 -27.59
CA VAL A 137 -8.65 4.26 -27.20
C VAL A 137 -8.97 4.18 -25.70
N LEU A 138 -8.68 5.24 -24.97
CA LEU A 138 -9.02 5.33 -23.54
C LEU A 138 -10.54 5.34 -23.35
N LYS A 139 -11.05 4.39 -22.61
CA LYS A 139 -12.47 4.27 -22.23
C LYS A 139 -12.75 4.79 -20.82
N GLY A 140 -11.75 4.70 -19.95
CA GLY A 140 -11.87 5.14 -18.57
C GLY A 140 -10.72 4.65 -17.72
N TYR A 141 -10.96 4.56 -16.42
CA TYR A 141 -10.00 4.10 -15.43
C TYR A 141 -10.66 3.13 -14.44
N ILE A 142 -9.88 2.18 -13.98
CA ILE A 142 -10.20 1.42 -12.78
C ILE A 142 -9.26 1.90 -11.67
N ILE A 143 -9.83 2.16 -10.51
CA ILE A 143 -9.11 2.52 -9.29
C ILE A 143 -9.32 1.41 -8.29
N THR A 144 -8.24 0.79 -7.85
CA THR A 144 -8.26 -0.25 -6.83
C THR A 144 -7.48 0.24 -5.62
N ALA A 145 -8.01 0.02 -4.43
CA ALA A 145 -7.38 0.42 -3.18
C ALA A 145 -7.57 -0.65 -2.10
N MET A 146 -6.59 -0.78 -1.22
CA MET A 146 -6.62 -1.67 -0.06
C MET A 146 -6.24 -0.92 1.21
N SER A 147 -6.73 -1.38 2.36
CA SER A 147 -6.32 -0.84 3.66
C SER A 147 -4.83 -1.06 3.88
N PHE A 148 -4.15 0.00 4.31
CA PHE A 148 -2.72 -0.01 4.65
C PHE A 148 -2.47 0.09 6.16
N GLU A 149 -3.52 0.22 6.97
CA GLU A 149 -3.41 0.49 8.41
C GLU A 149 -2.70 -0.64 9.18
N ALA A 150 -3.04 -1.90 8.89
CA ALA A 150 -2.40 -3.04 9.53
C ALA A 150 -0.91 -3.12 9.20
N SER A 151 -0.56 -2.91 7.94
CA SER A 151 0.82 -2.90 7.45
C SER A 151 1.62 -1.74 8.04
N GLN A 152 1.04 -0.55 8.12
CA GLN A 152 1.66 0.60 8.77
C GLN A 152 1.94 0.34 10.25
N LYS A 153 0.99 -0.26 10.96
CA LYS A 153 1.16 -0.62 12.37
C LYS A 153 2.33 -1.60 12.57
N ILE A 154 2.50 -2.57 11.70
CA ILE A 154 3.64 -3.52 11.75
C ILE A 154 4.96 -2.77 11.57
N ILE A 155 5.05 -1.87 10.59
CA ILE A 155 6.24 -1.05 10.33
C ILE A 155 6.58 -0.17 11.53
N ASP A 156 5.59 0.47 12.13
CA ASP A 156 5.76 1.35 13.29
C ASP A 156 6.18 0.57 14.55
N GLN A 157 5.59 -0.62 14.77
CA GLN A 157 5.97 -1.51 15.86
C GLN A 157 7.41 -2.01 15.69
N LEU A 158 7.82 -2.39 14.49
CA LEU A 158 9.20 -2.76 14.22
C LEU A 158 10.17 -1.63 14.54
N LEU A 159 9.88 -0.42 14.05
CA LEU A 159 10.71 0.75 14.33
C LEU A 159 10.86 1.00 15.85
N LEU A 160 9.76 0.90 16.59
CA LEU A 160 9.76 1.05 18.05
C LEU A 160 10.64 -0.01 18.71
N ILE A 161 10.51 -1.28 18.32
CA ILE A 161 11.31 -2.39 18.85
C ILE A 161 12.79 -2.16 18.59
N LEU A 162 13.17 -1.77 17.37
CA LEU A 162 14.56 -1.49 17.01
C LEU A 162 15.13 -0.32 17.81
N LEU A 163 14.35 0.74 18.03
CA LEU A 163 14.77 1.90 18.82
C LEU A 163 14.97 1.58 20.30
N ILE A 164 14.09 0.74 20.90
CA ILE A 164 14.18 0.35 22.31
C ILE A 164 15.34 -0.65 22.51
N SER A 165 15.56 -1.56 21.56
CA SER A 165 16.63 -2.56 21.68
C SER A 165 18.03 -2.00 21.43
N TYR A 166 18.15 -0.93 20.68
CA TYR A 166 19.46 -0.33 20.35
C TYR A 166 20.34 0.02 21.56
N PRO A 167 19.83 0.68 22.63
CA PRO A 167 20.65 1.01 23.80
C PRO A 167 20.94 -0.18 24.72
N THR A 168 20.32 -1.35 24.49
CA THR A 168 20.50 -2.55 25.32
C THR A 168 21.55 -3.52 24.74
N VAL A 169 22.02 -3.29 23.53
CA VAL A 169 23.07 -4.04 22.82
C VAL A 169 24.41 -3.34 23.00
#